data_0199d57a84790d5b6fc49d391c9c8414
#
_entry.id   0199d57a84790d5b6fc49d391c9c8414
#
_cell.length_a   1.000
_cell.length_b   1.000
_cell.length_c   1.000
_cell.angle_alpha   90.00
_cell.angle_beta   90.00
_cell.angle_gamma   90.00
#
_symmetry.space_group_name_H-M   'P 1'
#
loop_
_entity.id
_entity.type
_entity.pdbx_description
1 polymer ?
#
loop_
_entity_poly.entity_id
_entity_poly.type
_entity_poly.pdbx_seq_one_letter_code
_entity_poly.pdbx_strand_id
1 'polypeptide(L)'
;MASARDLHAHRQRLLADEQGTLHKVARVRIALCYPSPYHVGMSSLGYQTIYREIHLHPGASAERVFLPDDVEAYRRTRTPLFTFESEAAVSGFPMLAFSVF
;
A
#
# COMPACT_ATOMS: atom_id res chain seq x y z
N MET A 1 5.30 10.37 -20.97
CA MET A 1 4.87 10.72 -19.61
C MET A 1 4.01 9.59 -19.05
N ALA A 2 4.13 9.34 -17.76
CA ALA A 2 3.35 8.28 -17.13
C ALA A 2 1.85 8.61 -17.11
N SER A 3 1.04 7.62 -17.43
CA SER A 3 -0.41 7.67 -17.32
C SER A 3 -0.88 6.95 -16.07
N ALA A 4 -2.19 7.05 -15.75
CA ALA A 4 -2.74 6.31 -14.63
C ALA A 4 -2.52 4.80 -14.80
N ARG A 5 -2.68 4.30 -16.03
CA ARG A 5 -2.44 2.89 -16.34
C ARG A 5 -0.99 2.50 -16.04
N ASP A 6 -0.02 3.39 -16.35
CA ASP A 6 1.39 3.11 -16.08
C ASP A 6 1.66 3.01 -14.58
N LEU A 7 1.00 3.84 -13.78
CA LEU A 7 1.16 3.81 -12.33
C LEU A 7 0.65 2.49 -11.75
N HIS A 8 -0.50 2.02 -12.21
CA HIS A 8 -1.04 0.73 -11.79
C HIS A 8 -0.18 -0.44 -12.28
N ALA A 9 0.33 -0.35 -13.50
CA ALA A 9 1.22 -1.38 -14.04
C ALA A 9 2.52 -1.47 -13.25
N HIS A 10 3.06 -0.34 -12.81
CA HIS A 10 4.25 -0.31 -11.98
C HIS A 10 4.01 -1.04 -10.65
N ARG A 11 2.86 -0.79 -10.00
CA ARG A 11 2.47 -1.52 -8.80
C ARG A 11 2.42 -3.03 -9.06
N GLN A 12 1.81 -3.45 -10.16
CA GLN A 12 1.71 -4.87 -10.50
C GLN A 12 3.07 -5.52 -10.66
N ARG A 13 4.03 -4.81 -11.28
CA ARG A 13 5.39 -5.33 -11.43
C ARG A 13 6.08 -5.51 -10.08
N LEU A 14 5.95 -4.53 -9.20
CA LEU A 14 6.53 -4.62 -7.85
C LEU A 14 5.91 -5.79 -7.08
N LEU A 15 4.60 -5.92 -7.16
CA LEU A 15 3.87 -6.95 -6.43
C LEU A 15 4.24 -8.36 -6.94
N ALA A 16 4.45 -8.51 -8.24
CA ALA A 16 4.80 -9.81 -8.83
C ALA A 16 6.13 -10.37 -8.30
N ASP A 17 7.04 -9.49 -7.89
CA ASP A 17 8.34 -9.89 -7.37
C ASP A 17 8.34 -10.11 -5.86
N GLU A 18 7.22 -9.82 -5.19
CA GLU A 18 7.15 -9.95 -3.74
C GLU A 18 7.00 -11.39 -3.28
N GLN A 19 7.56 -11.62 -2.09
CA GLN A 19 7.30 -12.84 -1.33
C GLN A 19 6.61 -12.43 -0.03
N GLY A 20 5.61 -13.20 0.38
CA GLY A 20 4.91 -12.96 1.62
C GLY A 20 3.80 -11.93 1.53
N THR A 21 3.35 -11.57 0.34
CA THR A 21 2.17 -10.73 0.16
C THR A 21 0.95 -11.42 0.74
N LEU A 22 0.18 -10.71 1.57
CA LEU A 22 -1.00 -11.26 2.21
C LEU A 22 -2.26 -10.63 1.63
N HIS A 23 -3.20 -11.49 1.25
CA HIS A 23 -4.52 -11.07 0.78
C HIS A 23 -5.56 -11.66 1.71
N LYS A 24 -6.35 -10.80 2.34
CA LYS A 24 -7.31 -11.23 3.35
C LYS A 24 -8.54 -10.35 3.31
N VAL A 25 -9.70 -10.97 3.33
CA VAL A 25 -10.96 -10.27 3.53
C VAL A 25 -11.27 -10.23 5.02
N ALA A 26 -11.48 -9.05 5.56
CA ALA A 26 -11.71 -8.87 6.98
C ALA A 26 -12.75 -7.77 7.21
N ARG A 27 -13.32 -7.77 8.42
CA ARG A 27 -14.33 -6.77 8.81
C ARG A 27 -13.73 -5.37 8.85
N VAL A 28 -12.53 -5.23 9.38
CA VAL A 28 -11.84 -3.93 9.47
C VAL A 28 -10.65 -3.96 8.53
N ARG A 29 -10.72 -3.13 7.50
CA ARG A 29 -9.64 -2.96 6.54
C ARG A 29 -8.84 -1.73 6.92
N ILE A 30 -7.53 -1.89 7.03
CA ILE A 30 -6.62 -0.82 7.43
C ILE A 30 -5.69 -0.50 6.26
N ALA A 31 -5.64 0.77 5.85
CA ALA A 31 -4.61 1.23 4.93
C ALA A 31 -3.38 1.56 5.76
N LEU A 32 -2.36 0.72 5.68
CA LEU A 32 -1.12 0.88 6.45
C LEU A 32 -0.12 1.68 5.62
N CYS A 33 0.04 2.93 5.98
CA CYS A 33 0.79 3.91 5.21
C CYS A 33 2.21 4.04 5.74
N TYR A 34 3.18 3.96 4.84
CA TYR A 34 4.57 4.25 5.12
C TYR A 34 4.97 5.45 4.24
N PRO A 35 5.24 6.63 4.82
CA PRO A 35 5.45 7.85 4.03
C PRO A 35 6.86 7.91 3.42
N SER A 36 7.21 6.89 2.67
CA SER A 36 8.45 6.76 1.91
C SER A 36 8.19 5.86 0.72
N PRO A 37 9.04 5.89 -0.31
CA PRO A 37 8.86 5.03 -1.47
C PRO A 37 8.85 3.54 -1.11
N TYR A 38 8.29 2.74 -2.00
CA TYR A 38 8.08 1.31 -1.82
C TYR A 38 9.34 0.59 -1.31
N HIS A 39 10.49 0.80 -1.95
CA HIS A 39 11.71 0.08 -1.59
C HIS A 39 12.19 0.41 -0.17
N VAL A 40 11.97 1.64 0.27
CA VAL A 40 12.31 2.05 1.63
C VAL A 40 11.37 1.39 2.63
N GLY A 41 10.07 1.40 2.35
CA GLY A 41 9.08 0.76 3.22
C GLY A 41 9.30 -0.74 3.34
N MET A 42 9.59 -1.40 2.22
CA MET A 42 9.80 -2.85 2.22
C MET A 42 11.12 -3.25 2.88
N SER A 43 12.04 -2.32 3.06
CA SER A 43 13.27 -2.55 3.82
C SER A 43 13.07 -2.37 5.33
N SER A 44 11.90 -1.90 5.75
CA SER A 44 11.62 -1.67 7.17
C SER A 44 11.05 -2.93 7.81
N LEU A 45 11.82 -3.53 8.70
CA LEU A 45 11.34 -4.71 9.44
C LEU A 45 10.17 -4.36 10.34
N GLY A 46 10.17 -3.15 10.92
CA GLY A 46 9.07 -2.70 11.77
C GLY A 46 7.76 -2.60 11.00
N TYR A 47 7.80 -2.02 9.81
CA TYR A 47 6.62 -1.90 8.96
C TYR A 47 6.07 -3.28 8.57
N GLN A 48 6.95 -4.18 8.15
CA GLN A 48 6.56 -5.54 7.78
C GLN A 48 6.01 -6.33 8.96
N THR A 49 6.58 -6.13 10.14
CA THR A 49 6.09 -6.77 11.36
C THR A 49 4.68 -6.32 11.68
N ILE A 50 4.42 -5.01 11.62
CA ILE A 50 3.07 -4.48 11.87
C ILE A 50 2.08 -5.03 10.85
N TYR A 51 2.48 -5.10 9.58
CA TYR A 51 1.65 -5.65 8.52
C TYR A 51 1.21 -7.08 8.85
N ARG A 52 2.15 -7.94 9.24
CA ARG A 52 1.85 -9.32 9.60
C ARG A 52 1.02 -9.42 10.89
N GLU A 53 1.34 -8.60 11.89
CA GLU A 53 0.61 -8.61 13.16
C GLU A 53 -0.87 -8.25 12.97
N ILE A 54 -1.16 -7.27 12.10
CA ILE A 54 -2.53 -6.93 11.79
C ILE A 54 -3.25 -8.13 11.18
N HIS A 55 -2.59 -8.82 10.25
CA HIS A 55 -3.20 -9.98 9.60
C HIS A 55 -3.40 -11.18 10.51
N LEU A 56 -2.66 -11.27 11.61
CA LEU A 56 -2.90 -12.30 12.63
C LEU A 56 -4.16 -12.04 13.42
N HIS A 57 -4.64 -10.81 13.47
CA HIS A 57 -5.86 -10.48 14.17
C HIS A 57 -7.07 -10.93 13.34
N PRO A 58 -8.01 -11.73 13.92
CA PRO A 58 -9.09 -12.35 13.13
C PRO A 58 -9.99 -11.36 12.41
N GLY A 59 -10.20 -10.18 12.97
CA GLY A 59 -11.14 -9.20 12.42
C GLY A 59 -10.51 -8.11 11.59
N ALA A 60 -9.21 -8.18 11.29
CA ALA A 60 -8.51 -7.08 10.65
C ALA A 60 -7.66 -7.55 9.47
N SER A 61 -7.52 -6.68 8.47
CA SER A 61 -6.57 -6.85 7.37
C SER A 61 -5.86 -5.52 7.12
N ALA A 62 -4.64 -5.61 6.62
CA ALA A 62 -3.88 -4.43 6.25
C ALA A 62 -3.58 -4.47 4.76
N GLU A 63 -3.65 -3.30 4.13
CA GLU A 63 -3.20 -3.10 2.76
C GLU A 63 -2.18 -1.97 2.76
N ARG A 64 -1.10 -2.16 2.04
CA ARG A 64 0.06 -1.28 2.11
C ARG A 64 -0.08 -0.10 1.18
N VAL A 65 0.33 1.07 1.66
CA VAL A 65 0.38 2.31 0.89
C VAL A 65 1.74 2.96 1.11
N PHE A 66 2.37 3.38 0.02
CA PHE A 66 3.68 4.03 0.07
C PHE A 66 3.60 5.39 -0.61
N LEU A 67 4.56 6.26 -0.29
CA LEU A 67 4.70 7.52 -1.00
C LEU A 67 5.15 7.22 -2.44
N PRO A 68 4.44 7.76 -3.46
CA PRO A 68 4.85 7.51 -4.85
C PRO A 68 6.23 8.08 -5.16
N ASP A 69 6.98 7.39 -6.00
CA ASP A 69 8.24 7.93 -6.54
C ASP A 69 7.97 9.17 -7.39
N ASP A 70 6.88 9.16 -8.13
CA ASP A 70 6.51 10.27 -9.02
C ASP A 70 5.18 10.87 -8.58
N VAL A 71 5.25 11.74 -7.57
CA VAL A 71 4.07 12.43 -7.03
C VAL A 71 3.38 13.27 -8.11
N GLU A 72 4.16 13.89 -8.99
CA GLU A 72 3.60 14.74 -10.04
C GLU A 72 2.78 13.94 -11.06
N ALA A 73 3.18 12.69 -11.36
CA ALA A 73 2.40 11.82 -12.23
C ALA A 73 1.04 11.51 -11.62
N TYR A 74 1.00 11.24 -10.33
CA TYR A 74 -0.28 11.00 -9.63
C TYR A 74 -1.16 12.24 -9.67
N ARG A 75 -0.57 13.41 -9.43
CA ARG A 75 -1.30 14.68 -9.42
C ARG A 75 -1.82 15.02 -10.82
N ARG A 76 -0.97 14.89 -11.82
CA ARG A 76 -1.31 15.22 -13.22
C ARG A 76 -2.43 14.32 -13.75
N THR A 77 -2.39 13.04 -13.45
CA THR A 77 -3.39 12.07 -13.93
C THR A 77 -4.61 11.99 -13.02
N ARG A 78 -4.63 12.76 -11.93
CA ARG A 78 -5.68 12.72 -10.92
C ARG A 78 -5.91 11.31 -10.38
N THR A 79 -4.83 10.56 -10.24
CA THR A 79 -4.87 9.22 -9.70
C THR A 79 -4.80 9.31 -8.18
N PRO A 80 -5.80 8.79 -7.43
CA PRO A 80 -5.71 8.78 -5.98
C PRO A 80 -4.65 7.78 -5.53
N LEU A 81 -4.11 7.98 -4.32
CA LEU A 81 -3.26 6.97 -3.71
C LEU A 81 -4.08 5.69 -3.56
N PHE A 82 -3.49 4.58 -3.94
CA PHE A 82 -4.16 3.29 -3.89
C PHE A 82 -3.27 2.27 -3.18
N THR A 83 -3.92 1.23 -2.65
CA THR A 83 -3.22 0.19 -1.93
C THR A 83 -2.56 -0.80 -2.88
N PHE A 84 -1.54 -1.50 -2.39
CA PHE A 84 -0.81 -2.48 -3.20
C PHE A 84 -1.62 -3.77 -3.39
N GLU A 85 -2.36 -4.21 -2.39
CA GLU A 85 -3.05 -5.49 -2.45
C GLU A 85 -4.26 -5.48 -3.38
N SER A 86 -5.15 -4.50 -3.25
CA SER A 86 -6.40 -4.48 -4.00
C SER A 86 -6.58 -3.30 -4.94
N GLU A 87 -5.61 -2.38 -4.99
CA GLU A 87 -5.71 -1.13 -5.76
C GLU A 87 -6.90 -0.26 -5.34
N ALA A 88 -7.34 -0.40 -4.11
CA ALA A 88 -8.44 0.40 -3.60
C ALA A 88 -7.92 1.79 -3.21
N ALA A 89 -8.73 2.82 -3.50
CA ALA A 89 -8.38 4.18 -3.09
C ALA A 89 -8.29 4.28 -1.57
N VAL A 90 -7.23 4.92 -1.08
CA VAL A 90 -6.98 5.05 0.36
C VAL A 90 -8.13 5.73 1.07
N SER A 91 -8.78 6.69 0.39
CA SER A 91 -9.91 7.42 0.95
C SER A 91 -11.13 6.55 1.28
N GLY A 92 -11.19 5.34 0.71
CA GLY A 92 -12.29 4.42 0.97
C GLY A 92 -12.10 3.50 2.17
N PHE A 93 -10.99 3.63 2.87
CA PHE A 93 -10.70 2.75 4.00
C PHE A 93 -11.26 3.34 5.30
N PRO A 94 -11.81 2.49 6.18
CA PRO A 94 -12.32 2.97 7.47
C PRO A 94 -11.24 3.42 8.43
N MET A 95 -9.99 2.96 8.24
CA MET A 95 -8.88 3.32 9.11
C MET A 95 -7.61 3.51 8.29
N LEU A 96 -6.89 4.59 8.56
CA LEU A 96 -5.57 4.85 8.03
C LEU A 96 -4.58 4.79 9.19
N ALA A 97 -3.56 3.96 9.08
CA ALA A 97 -2.51 3.86 10.07
C ALA A 97 -1.18 4.25 9.44
N PHE A 98 -0.38 5.01 10.14
CA PHE A 98 0.91 5.49 9.63
C PHE A 98 2.03 4.92 10.46
N SER A 99 3.01 4.33 9.77
CA SER A 99 4.25 3.90 10.41
C SER A 99 5.30 4.97 10.10
N VAL A 100 5.77 5.63 11.14
CA VAL A 100 6.79 6.69 11.01
C VAL A 100 7.90 6.46 12.03
N PHE A 101 9.08 7.03 11.74
CA PHE A 101 10.16 7.05 12.70
C PHE A 101 10.79 8.41 12.83
#